data_bb4e0881e63463247b647ce2f3237a97
#
_entry.id   bb4e0881e63463247b647ce2f3237a97
#
_cell.length_a   1.000
_cell.length_b   1.000
_cell.length_c   1.000
_cell.angle_alpha   90.00
_cell.angle_beta   90.00
_cell.angle_gamma   90.00
#
_symmetry.space_group_name_H-M   'P 1'
#
loop_
_entity.id
_entity.type
_entity.pdbx_description
1 polymer ?
#
loop_
_entity_poly.entity_id
_entity_poly.type
_entity_poly.pdbx_seq_one_letter_code
_entity_poly.pdbx_strand_id
1 'polypeptide(L)'
;MDDFSNIYLMLGSMILGIACFGIIFAVIEIIARIKIFQKIGIDAWKAIIPFYGDYVLAEQVWDTKFIILSWIVMGASIFSTYLAGIKFIGIIFRLLSMILPFVGLAIRFRFCQWTGRAFNKSNGFIIGMFILPIVFDTMLGFNADEYIDNMFLESNDEF
;
A
#
# COMPACT_ATOMS: atom_id res chain seq x y z
N MET A 1 -36.34 -25.13 -10.68
CA MET A 1 -36.15 -23.64 -10.57
C MET A 1 -35.58 -23.23 -9.22
N ASP A 2 -35.75 -24.06 -8.20
CA ASP A 2 -35.31 -23.74 -6.82
C ASP A 2 -33.81 -23.81 -6.59
N ASP A 3 -33.09 -24.68 -7.31
CA ASP A 3 -31.63 -24.81 -7.17
C ASP A 3 -30.84 -23.57 -7.60
N PHE A 4 -31.27 -22.91 -8.66
CA PHE A 4 -30.63 -21.67 -9.13
C PHE A 4 -30.86 -20.52 -8.15
N SER A 5 -32.05 -20.38 -7.59
CA SER A 5 -32.34 -19.35 -6.59
C SER A 5 -31.50 -19.54 -5.32
N ASN A 6 -31.32 -20.77 -4.88
CA ASN A 6 -30.48 -21.08 -3.73
C ASN A 6 -29.00 -20.77 -3.99
N ILE A 7 -28.48 -21.03 -5.20
CA ILE A 7 -27.10 -20.68 -5.58
C ILE A 7 -26.91 -19.15 -5.58
N TYR A 8 -27.86 -18.37 -6.12
CA TYR A 8 -27.76 -16.90 -6.08
C TYR A 8 -27.84 -16.33 -4.66
N LEU A 9 -28.67 -16.91 -3.79
CA LEU A 9 -28.74 -16.52 -2.38
C LEU A 9 -27.44 -16.85 -1.63
N MET A 10 -26.84 -18.01 -1.87
CA MET A 10 -25.54 -18.40 -1.29
C MET A 10 -24.42 -17.48 -1.79
N LEU A 11 -24.35 -17.21 -3.10
CA LEU A 11 -23.35 -16.28 -3.66
C LEU A 11 -23.55 -14.86 -3.12
N GLY A 12 -24.78 -14.38 -3.03
CA GLY A 12 -25.13 -13.08 -2.47
C GLY A 12 -24.70 -12.94 -1.01
N SER A 13 -25.00 -13.94 -0.18
CA SER A 13 -24.59 -13.94 1.23
C SER A 13 -23.06 -13.98 1.41
N MET A 14 -22.37 -14.75 0.56
CA MET A 14 -20.91 -14.83 0.58
C MET A 14 -20.27 -13.49 0.18
N ILE A 15 -20.78 -12.86 -0.87
CA ILE A 15 -20.31 -11.52 -1.31
C ILE A 15 -20.56 -10.48 -0.21
N LEU A 16 -21.73 -10.49 0.41
CA LEU A 16 -22.07 -9.59 1.52
C LEU A 16 -21.13 -9.81 2.72
N GLY A 17 -20.85 -11.07 3.07
CA GLY A 17 -19.91 -11.41 4.13
C GLY A 17 -18.50 -10.86 3.84
N ILE A 18 -17.99 -11.08 2.63
CA ILE A 18 -16.67 -10.57 2.21
C ILE A 18 -16.65 -9.04 2.25
N ALA A 19 -17.72 -8.38 1.80
CA ALA A 19 -17.83 -6.92 1.83
C ALA A 19 -17.81 -6.38 3.27
N CYS A 20 -18.55 -6.99 4.20
CA CYS A 20 -18.55 -6.60 5.62
C CYS A 20 -17.15 -6.76 6.23
N PHE A 21 -16.46 -7.87 5.98
CA PHE A 21 -15.08 -8.06 6.43
C PHE A 21 -14.16 -7.01 5.83
N GLY A 22 -14.26 -6.72 4.54
CA GLY A 22 -13.47 -5.70 3.86
C GLY A 22 -13.64 -4.31 4.48
N ILE A 23 -14.88 -3.93 4.84
CA ILE A 23 -15.16 -2.65 5.50
C ILE A 23 -14.52 -2.59 6.89
N ILE A 24 -14.60 -3.66 7.69
CA ILE A 24 -13.98 -3.72 9.02
C ILE A 24 -12.47 -3.52 8.90
N PHE A 25 -11.82 -4.25 7.99
CA PHE A 25 -10.38 -4.11 7.76
C PHE A 25 -9.99 -2.70 7.26
N ALA A 26 -10.79 -2.11 6.38
CA ALA A 26 -10.55 -0.74 5.91
C ALA A 26 -10.65 0.28 7.05
N VAL A 27 -11.60 0.14 7.96
CA VAL A 27 -11.74 1.01 9.13
C VAL A 27 -10.53 0.86 10.07
N ILE A 28 -10.09 -0.36 10.33
CA ILE A 28 -8.90 -0.63 11.16
C ILE A 28 -7.66 0.02 10.54
N GLU A 29 -7.46 -0.13 9.22
CA GLU A 29 -6.34 0.44 8.48
C GLU A 29 -6.34 1.97 8.55
N ILE A 30 -7.50 2.61 8.37
CA ILE A 30 -7.64 4.07 8.48
C ILE A 30 -7.27 4.54 9.89
N ILE A 31 -7.76 3.85 10.94
CA ILE A 31 -7.45 4.21 12.32
C ILE A 31 -5.95 4.04 12.60
N ALA A 32 -5.33 2.96 12.12
CA ALA A 32 -3.90 2.73 12.25
C ALA A 32 -3.08 3.85 11.59
N ARG A 33 -3.42 4.24 10.36
CA ARG A 33 -2.79 5.34 9.64
C ARG A 33 -2.96 6.68 10.35
N ILE A 34 -4.14 6.98 10.86
CA ILE A 34 -4.39 8.18 11.68
C ILE A 34 -3.42 8.23 12.88
N LYS A 35 -3.22 7.10 13.57
CA LYS A 35 -2.30 7.00 14.70
C LYS A 35 -0.83 7.19 14.29
N ILE A 36 -0.43 6.62 13.15
CA ILE A 36 0.92 6.82 12.60
C ILE A 36 1.15 8.30 12.28
N PHE A 37 0.19 8.98 11.65
CA PHE A 37 0.27 10.41 11.34
C PHE A 37 0.36 11.28 12.60
N GLN A 38 -0.41 10.94 13.64
CA GLN A 38 -0.32 11.64 14.94
C GLN A 38 1.06 11.49 15.57
N LYS A 39 1.72 10.33 15.45
CA LYS A 39 3.07 10.11 15.96
C LYS A 39 4.13 10.92 15.22
N ILE A 40 3.95 11.12 13.92
CA ILE A 40 4.84 11.93 13.09
C ILE A 40 4.59 13.44 13.30
N GLY A 41 3.48 13.82 13.96
CA GLY A 41 3.10 15.23 14.13
C GLY A 41 2.34 15.82 12.95
N ILE A 42 1.74 14.99 12.11
CA ILE A 42 0.97 15.42 10.92
C ILE A 42 -0.53 15.40 11.23
N ASP A 43 -1.27 16.29 10.55
CA ASP A 43 -2.73 16.34 10.63
C ASP A 43 -3.37 15.00 10.30
N ALA A 44 -4.08 14.41 11.23
CA ALA A 44 -4.68 13.08 11.13
C ALA A 44 -5.64 12.90 9.94
N TRP A 45 -6.34 13.97 9.51
CA TRP A 45 -7.29 13.92 8.39
C TRP A 45 -6.62 13.60 7.05
N LYS A 46 -5.32 13.92 6.89
CA LYS A 46 -4.55 13.64 5.69
C LYS A 46 -4.39 12.12 5.45
N ALA A 47 -4.42 11.33 6.52
CA ALA A 47 -4.36 9.86 6.44
C ALA A 47 -5.60 9.24 5.78
N ILE A 48 -6.76 9.93 5.81
CA ILE A 48 -8.03 9.41 5.33
C ILE A 48 -8.13 9.52 3.80
N ILE A 49 -7.41 10.47 3.20
CA ILE A 49 -7.47 10.71 1.75
C ILE A 49 -6.55 9.70 1.04
N PRO A 50 -7.12 8.79 0.20
CA PRO A 50 -6.34 7.85 -0.57
C PRO A 50 -5.29 8.57 -1.45
N PHE A 51 -4.15 7.96 -1.67
CA PHE A 51 -3.00 8.50 -2.40
C PHE A 51 -2.34 9.70 -1.72
N TYR A 52 -3.12 10.69 -1.25
CA TYR A 52 -2.55 11.86 -0.57
C TYR A 52 -1.91 11.48 0.76
N GLY A 53 -2.53 10.58 1.52
CA GLY A 53 -1.93 10.04 2.75
C GLY A 53 -0.59 9.34 2.47
N ASP A 54 -0.50 8.50 1.43
CA ASP A 54 0.75 7.84 1.04
C ASP A 54 1.81 8.85 0.60
N TYR A 55 1.42 9.92 -0.11
CA TYR A 55 2.31 11.00 -0.51
C TYR A 55 2.90 11.74 0.71
N VAL A 56 2.03 12.17 1.63
CA VAL A 56 2.44 12.90 2.85
C VAL A 56 3.31 12.02 3.75
N LEU A 57 2.97 10.72 3.88
CA LEU A 57 3.80 9.79 4.65
C LEU A 57 5.16 9.59 3.98
N ALA A 58 5.21 9.47 2.65
CA ALA A 58 6.47 9.33 1.92
C ALA A 58 7.38 10.57 2.07
N GLU A 59 6.80 11.76 2.15
CA GLU A 59 7.54 13.00 2.42
C GLU A 59 8.27 12.95 3.76
N GLN A 60 7.69 12.29 4.76
CA GLN A 60 8.25 12.21 6.11
C GLN A 60 9.25 11.06 6.29
N VAL A 61 9.07 9.95 5.59
CA VAL A 61 9.87 8.73 5.84
C VAL A 61 10.80 8.36 4.69
N TRP A 62 10.61 8.97 3.52
CA TRP A 62 11.34 8.64 2.29
C TRP A 62 11.49 9.87 1.38
N ASP A 63 11.29 9.70 0.05
CA ASP A 63 11.25 10.76 -0.97
C ASP A 63 9.98 10.62 -1.80
N THR A 64 9.25 11.73 -1.94
CA THR A 64 7.98 11.80 -2.70
C THR A 64 8.12 11.38 -4.16
N LYS A 65 9.32 11.52 -4.76
CA LYS A 65 9.59 11.06 -6.14
C LYS A 65 9.28 9.59 -6.34
N PHE A 66 9.59 8.76 -5.35
CA PHE A 66 9.40 7.31 -5.45
C PHE A 66 7.93 6.91 -5.30
N ILE A 67 7.14 7.63 -4.49
CA ILE A 67 5.70 7.36 -4.40
C ILE A 67 4.99 7.77 -5.69
N ILE A 68 5.36 8.90 -6.28
CA ILE A 68 4.85 9.32 -7.59
C ILE A 68 5.23 8.30 -8.67
N LEU A 69 6.48 7.79 -8.65
CA LEU A 69 6.93 6.74 -9.54
C LEU A 69 6.07 5.46 -9.37
N SER A 70 5.71 5.09 -8.14
CA SER A 70 4.84 3.93 -7.90
C SER A 70 3.47 4.07 -8.56
N TRP A 71 2.88 5.26 -8.54
CA TRP A 71 1.60 5.54 -9.21
C TRP A 71 1.72 5.49 -10.73
N ILE A 72 2.83 6.02 -11.28
CA ILE A 72 3.12 5.92 -12.72
C ILE A 72 3.27 4.46 -13.14
N VAL A 73 4.02 3.66 -12.37
CA VAL A 73 4.21 2.22 -12.62
C VAL A 73 2.87 1.47 -12.55
N MET A 74 2.03 1.79 -11.58
CA MET A 74 0.69 1.21 -11.44
C MET A 74 -0.19 1.56 -12.65
N GLY A 75 -0.25 2.82 -13.04
CA GLY A 75 -0.99 3.27 -14.23
C GLY A 75 -0.48 2.62 -15.52
N ALA A 76 0.84 2.54 -15.69
CA ALA A 76 1.47 1.89 -16.83
C ALA A 76 1.17 0.38 -16.87
N SER A 77 1.12 -0.30 -15.71
CA SER A 77 0.74 -1.72 -15.63
C SER A 77 -0.69 -1.95 -16.09
N ILE A 78 -1.63 -1.14 -15.62
CA ILE A 78 -3.04 -1.22 -16.03
C ILE A 78 -3.16 -0.96 -17.54
N PHE A 79 -2.55 0.11 -18.03
CA PHE A 79 -2.58 0.49 -19.45
C PHE A 79 -1.98 -0.60 -20.34
N SER A 80 -0.85 -1.19 -19.94
CA SER A 80 -0.21 -2.29 -20.67
C SER A 80 -1.10 -3.52 -20.77
N THR A 81 -1.87 -3.81 -19.72
CA THR A 81 -2.80 -4.95 -19.72
C THR A 81 -3.90 -4.77 -20.78
N TYR A 82 -4.44 -3.55 -20.91
CA TYR A 82 -5.43 -3.26 -21.96
C TYR A 82 -4.84 -3.37 -23.37
N LEU A 83 -3.62 -2.87 -23.60
CA LEU A 83 -2.97 -2.90 -24.89
C LEU A 83 -2.43 -4.30 -25.29
N ALA A 84 -2.29 -5.21 -24.34
CA ALA A 84 -1.83 -6.58 -24.57
C ALA A 84 -2.75 -7.39 -25.51
N GLY A 85 -4.00 -6.95 -25.72
CA GLY A 85 -4.95 -7.54 -26.67
C GLY A 85 -4.73 -7.17 -28.14
N ILE A 86 -3.89 -6.19 -28.46
CA ILE A 86 -3.64 -5.71 -29.82
C ILE A 86 -2.69 -6.66 -30.56
N LYS A 87 -3.09 -7.14 -31.78
CA LYS A 87 -2.39 -8.23 -32.49
C LYS A 87 -0.91 -7.95 -32.78
N PHE A 88 -0.52 -6.74 -33.16
CA PHE A 88 0.85 -6.41 -33.58
C PHE A 88 1.80 -6.00 -32.44
N ILE A 89 1.33 -5.18 -31.52
CA ILE A 89 2.14 -4.65 -30.40
C ILE A 89 1.85 -5.34 -29.07
N GLY A 90 0.82 -6.18 -29.02
CA GLY A 90 0.35 -6.83 -27.79
C GLY A 90 1.42 -7.68 -27.10
N ILE A 91 2.39 -8.24 -27.82
CA ILE A 91 3.45 -9.05 -27.23
C ILE A 91 4.36 -8.22 -26.33
N ILE A 92 4.69 -7.00 -26.75
CA ILE A 92 5.52 -6.05 -25.96
C ILE A 92 4.76 -5.63 -24.70
N PHE A 93 3.48 -5.26 -24.85
CA PHE A 93 2.64 -4.86 -23.72
C PHE A 93 2.34 -6.00 -22.75
N ARG A 94 2.28 -7.24 -23.25
CA ARG A 94 2.16 -8.43 -22.38
C ARG A 94 3.41 -8.65 -21.55
N LEU A 95 4.60 -8.53 -22.13
CA LEU A 95 5.85 -8.61 -21.36
C LEU A 95 5.95 -7.47 -20.36
N LEU A 96 5.59 -6.25 -20.75
CA LEU A 96 5.60 -5.09 -19.88
C LEU A 96 4.62 -5.25 -18.71
N SER A 97 3.41 -5.75 -18.94
CA SER A 97 2.42 -6.04 -17.90
C SER A 97 2.86 -7.14 -16.93
N MET A 98 3.79 -8.01 -17.32
CA MET A 98 4.39 -8.98 -16.41
C MET A 98 5.51 -8.37 -15.53
N ILE A 99 6.29 -7.43 -16.07
CA ILE A 99 7.46 -6.86 -15.38
C ILE A 99 7.06 -5.72 -14.44
N LEU A 100 6.20 -4.81 -14.86
CA LEU A 100 5.82 -3.61 -14.11
C LEU A 100 5.29 -3.89 -12.69
N PRO A 101 4.48 -4.93 -12.42
CA PRO A 101 4.06 -5.24 -11.06
C PRO A 101 5.21 -5.55 -10.11
N PHE A 102 6.28 -6.20 -10.59
CA PHE A 102 7.46 -6.47 -9.76
C PHE A 102 8.23 -5.20 -9.41
N VAL A 103 8.28 -4.24 -10.35
CA VAL A 103 8.85 -2.91 -10.07
C VAL A 103 8.02 -2.19 -9.00
N GLY A 104 6.70 -2.20 -9.12
CA GLY A 104 5.80 -1.64 -8.10
C GLY A 104 5.97 -2.31 -6.73
N LEU A 105 6.13 -3.63 -6.72
CA LEU A 105 6.37 -4.40 -5.50
C LEU A 105 7.71 -4.03 -4.84
N ALA A 106 8.76 -3.83 -5.63
CA ALA A 106 10.07 -3.39 -5.13
C ALA A 106 9.99 -1.98 -4.51
N ILE A 107 9.30 -1.05 -5.16
CA ILE A 107 9.07 0.31 -4.62
C ILE A 107 8.31 0.23 -3.30
N ARG A 108 7.24 -0.57 -3.24
CA ARG A 108 6.47 -0.80 -2.01
C ARG A 108 7.33 -1.37 -0.88
N PHE A 109 8.18 -2.34 -1.18
CA PHE A 109 9.10 -2.91 -0.19
C PHE A 109 10.05 -1.83 0.37
N ARG A 110 10.60 -0.99 -0.50
CA ARG A 110 11.45 0.14 -0.09
C ARG A 110 10.69 1.14 0.78
N PHE A 111 9.45 1.45 0.44
CA PHE A 111 8.61 2.31 1.26
C PHE A 111 8.38 1.73 2.67
N CYS A 112 8.04 0.43 2.78
CA CYS A 112 7.94 -0.25 4.07
C CYS A 112 9.27 -0.24 4.84
N GLN A 113 10.40 -0.39 4.12
CA GLN A 113 11.73 -0.37 4.72
C GLN A 113 12.04 0.99 5.37
N TRP A 114 11.80 2.08 4.67
CA TRP A 114 12.06 3.42 5.20
C TRP A 114 11.06 3.80 6.29
N THR A 115 9.79 3.47 6.12
CA THR A 115 8.78 3.64 7.18
C THR A 115 9.19 2.88 8.46
N GLY A 116 9.57 1.62 8.35
CA GLY A 116 10.01 0.83 9.50
C GLY A 116 11.26 1.40 10.17
N ARG A 117 12.23 1.88 9.40
CA ARG A 117 13.45 2.52 9.93
C ARG A 117 13.16 3.82 10.66
N ALA A 118 12.27 4.66 10.12
CA ALA A 118 11.85 5.91 10.76
C ALA A 118 11.22 5.71 12.16
N PHE A 119 10.77 4.49 12.46
CA PHE A 119 10.27 4.08 13.78
C PHE A 119 11.19 3.06 14.49
N ASN A 120 12.46 2.96 14.08
CA ASN A 120 13.46 2.05 14.64
C ASN A 120 13.00 0.58 14.71
N LYS A 121 12.31 0.11 13.67
CA LYS A 121 11.81 -1.27 13.60
C LYS A 121 12.84 -2.23 13.03
N SER A 122 12.82 -3.47 13.53
CA SER A 122 13.64 -4.56 13.03
C SER A 122 13.28 -4.97 11.60
N ASN A 123 14.23 -5.58 10.88
CA ASN A 123 13.99 -6.09 9.53
C ASN A 123 12.84 -7.11 9.47
N GLY A 124 12.63 -7.91 10.53
CA GLY A 124 11.49 -8.83 10.62
C GLY A 124 10.15 -8.11 10.64
N PHE A 125 10.06 -6.98 11.35
CA PHE A 125 8.88 -6.14 11.36
C PHE A 125 8.60 -5.52 9.98
N ILE A 126 9.64 -5.04 9.31
CA ILE A 126 9.56 -4.46 7.95
C ILE A 126 9.03 -5.49 6.94
N ILE A 127 9.53 -6.73 6.99
CA ILE A 127 9.04 -7.83 6.15
C ILE A 127 7.56 -8.12 6.48
N GLY A 128 7.22 -8.13 7.76
CA GLY A 128 5.83 -8.29 8.19
C GLY A 128 4.91 -7.19 7.68
N MET A 129 5.33 -5.93 7.72
CA MET A 129 4.60 -4.77 7.18
C MET A 129 4.39 -4.90 5.66
N PHE A 130 5.37 -5.46 4.94
CA PHE A 130 5.23 -5.71 3.51
C PHE A 130 4.23 -6.82 3.19
N ILE A 131 4.22 -7.94 3.96
CA ILE A 131 3.37 -9.12 3.71
C ILE A 131 1.95 -8.91 4.27
N LEU A 132 1.82 -8.35 5.48
CA LEU A 132 0.57 -8.17 6.22
C LEU A 132 0.42 -6.71 6.70
N PRO A 133 0.27 -5.74 5.78
CA PRO A 133 0.28 -4.31 6.11
C PRO A 133 -0.73 -3.98 7.22
N ILE A 134 -1.97 -4.44 7.12
CA ILE A 134 -3.05 -4.15 8.09
C ILE A 134 -2.63 -4.49 9.53
N VAL A 135 -1.96 -5.63 9.73
CA VAL A 135 -1.53 -6.07 11.07
C VAL A 135 -0.38 -5.21 11.58
N PHE A 136 0.64 -5.00 10.74
CA PHE A 136 1.85 -4.31 11.16
C PHE A 136 1.69 -2.79 11.20
N ASP A 137 0.85 -2.21 10.35
CA ASP A 137 0.48 -0.79 10.42
C ASP A 137 -0.36 -0.52 11.67
N THR A 138 -1.27 -1.45 12.03
CA THR A 138 -2.00 -1.38 13.31
C THR A 138 -1.04 -1.46 14.49
N MET A 139 -0.10 -2.41 14.49
CA MET A 139 0.92 -2.51 15.54
C MET A 139 1.76 -1.23 15.63
N LEU A 140 2.18 -0.66 14.49
CA LEU A 140 2.96 0.58 14.46
C LEU A 140 2.15 1.76 14.98
N GLY A 141 0.87 1.86 14.61
CA GLY A 141 -0.02 2.93 15.05
C GLY A 141 -0.30 2.92 16.56
N PHE A 142 -0.52 1.75 17.15
CA PHE A 142 -0.95 1.60 18.54
C PHE A 142 0.17 1.31 19.55
N ASN A 143 1.37 0.93 19.09
CA ASN A 143 2.50 0.70 19.98
C ASN A 143 3.04 2.03 20.54
N ALA A 144 3.92 1.96 21.56
CA ALA A 144 4.58 3.12 22.17
C ALA A 144 5.80 3.65 21.39
N ASP A 145 5.99 3.16 20.15
CA ASP A 145 7.11 3.59 19.31
C ASP A 145 7.01 5.06 18.92
N GLU A 146 8.11 5.77 19.03
CA GLU A 146 8.24 7.15 18.61
C GLU A 146 8.80 7.23 17.20
N TYR A 147 8.35 8.21 16.43
CA TYR A 147 8.94 8.59 15.17
C TYR A 147 10.28 9.29 15.44
N ILE A 148 11.34 8.87 14.76
CA ILE A 148 12.67 9.43 14.96
C ILE A 148 12.90 10.57 13.97
N ASP A 149 13.05 10.22 12.68
CA ASP A 149 13.25 11.19 11.59
C ASP A 149 13.16 10.51 10.21
N ASN A 150 13.29 11.32 9.15
CA ASN A 150 13.44 10.83 7.79
C ASN A 150 14.85 10.28 7.54
N MET A 151 15.07 9.04 7.96
CA MET A 151 16.35 8.32 7.85
C MET A 151 16.86 8.19 6.40
N PHE A 152 15.99 8.39 5.40
CA PHE A 152 16.40 8.37 3.99
C PHE A 152 17.16 9.65 3.61
N LEU A 153 16.69 10.80 4.06
CA LEU A 153 17.37 12.08 3.78
C LEU A 153 18.72 12.13 4.50
N GLU A 154 18.76 11.76 5.78
CA GLU A 154 20.02 11.70 6.53
C GLU A 154 21.06 10.80 5.85
N SER A 155 20.65 9.64 5.33
CA SER A 155 21.59 8.71 4.66
C SER A 155 22.15 9.23 3.34
N ASN A 156 21.51 10.22 2.71
CA ASN A 156 21.99 10.82 1.44
C ASN A 156 22.81 12.09 1.66
N ASP A 157 22.73 12.72 2.82
CA ASP A 157 23.50 13.93 3.14
C ASP A 157 24.95 13.60 3.58
N GLU A 158 25.25 12.30 3.82
CA GLU A 158 26.60 11.82 4.18
C GLU A 158 27.51 11.53 2.96
N PHE A 159 27.03 11.72 1.72
CA PHE A 159 27.78 11.52 0.47
C PHE A 159 27.91 12.81 -0.33
#